data_0d1262430d9fdf7a5e39a04e9483f76d
#
_entry.id   0d1262430d9fdf7a5e39a04e9483f76d
#
_cell.length_a   1.000
_cell.length_b   1.000
_cell.length_c   1.000
_cell.angle_alpha   90.00
_cell.angle_beta   90.00
_cell.angle_gamma   90.00
#
_symmetry.space_group_name_H-M   'P 1'
#
loop_
_entity.id
_entity.type
_entity.pdbx_description
1 polymer ?
#
loop_
_entity_poly.entity_id
_entity_poly.type
_entity_poly.pdbx_seq_one_letter_code
_entity_poly.pdbx_strand_id
1 'polypeptide(L)'
;VWQHDGTCDVPDGVTRTQIMATGAVVTGIAVDPNDPNHVIATVGGYGIVSGGKVQETFNALDASPDWDNIWFTSNNDLSRMPVYDAIIDQGDPTGNTILVGTEHGIWQTIDGGENWTVENLGMVANADDVASPVFSMEQQWHMPMEWSEVTNSGAIYAGTHGRGIFRSDTYLGTEELTLEAAVDQRNLLVYPNPAEGEDVTVKFGEGWSQPNVVLYDLNGRPVRSVNGQATAGGQVRLTVGDLAPGVYLVTAEENGHVESARIIVR
;
A
#
# COMPACT_ATOMS: atom_id res chain seq x y z
N VAL A 1 15.60 -22.72 -6.66
CA VAL A 1 15.52 -22.13 -5.31
C VAL A 1 16.21 -23.08 -4.33
N TRP A 2 16.88 -22.53 -3.34
CA TRP A 2 17.62 -23.27 -2.33
C TRP A 2 17.13 -22.87 -0.94
N GLN A 3 16.89 -23.81 -0.09
CA GLN A 3 16.52 -23.61 1.30
C GLN A 3 17.74 -23.79 2.21
N HIS A 4 17.81 -22.99 3.27
CA HIS A 4 18.82 -23.07 4.31
C HIS A 4 18.19 -23.61 5.60
N ASP A 5 18.86 -24.50 6.29
CA ASP A 5 18.34 -25.16 7.50
C ASP A 5 18.39 -24.29 8.78
N GLY A 6 18.76 -23.03 8.64
CA GLY A 6 18.79 -22.06 9.75
C GLY A 6 19.97 -22.17 10.69
N THR A 7 20.92 -23.09 10.48
CA THR A 7 22.14 -23.18 11.29
C THR A 7 23.21 -22.24 10.77
N CYS A 8 23.21 -21.00 11.22
CA CYS A 8 24.16 -19.97 10.79
C CYS A 8 25.60 -20.17 11.32
N ASP A 9 25.86 -21.11 12.21
CA ASP A 9 27.10 -21.19 12.98
C ASP A 9 28.24 -22.06 12.40
N VAL A 10 28.02 -22.71 11.24
CA VAL A 10 29.04 -23.63 10.72
C VAL A 10 29.31 -23.32 9.25
N PRO A 11 30.46 -22.74 8.91
CA PRO A 11 30.87 -22.53 7.51
C PRO A 11 30.85 -23.79 6.65
N ASP A 12 31.05 -24.95 7.26
CA ASP A 12 31.14 -26.25 6.59
C ASP A 12 29.90 -27.15 6.78
N GLY A 13 28.85 -26.68 7.49
CA GLY A 13 27.68 -27.47 7.87
C GLY A 13 26.35 -27.03 7.27
N VAL A 14 26.37 -26.08 6.33
CA VAL A 14 25.15 -25.61 5.68
C VAL A 14 24.62 -26.65 4.70
N THR A 15 23.51 -27.28 5.05
CA THR A 15 22.76 -28.14 4.13
C THR A 15 21.95 -27.24 3.18
N ARG A 16 22.12 -27.45 1.88
CA ARG A 16 21.32 -26.76 0.84
C ARG A 16 20.46 -27.79 0.14
N THR A 17 19.17 -27.57 0.19
CA THR A 17 18.20 -28.42 -0.50
C THR A 17 17.65 -27.69 -1.71
N GLN A 18 17.63 -28.34 -2.86
CA GLN A 18 16.97 -27.81 -4.03
C GLN A 18 15.47 -28.06 -3.89
N ILE A 19 14.70 -26.99 -3.65
CA ILE A 19 13.25 -27.07 -3.44
C ILE A 19 12.43 -26.77 -4.69
N MET A 20 13.07 -26.31 -5.76
CA MET A 20 12.46 -26.05 -7.06
C MET A 20 13.45 -26.36 -8.17
N ALA A 21 12.98 -27.07 -9.20
CA ALA A 21 13.73 -27.28 -10.44
C ALA A 21 12.98 -26.67 -11.61
N THR A 22 13.64 -25.79 -12.35
CA THR A 22 13.11 -25.21 -13.58
C THR A 22 14.15 -25.32 -14.67
N GLY A 23 13.72 -25.46 -15.92
CA GLY A 23 14.60 -25.45 -17.11
C GLY A 23 15.06 -24.05 -17.52
N ALA A 24 14.75 -23.02 -16.76
CA ALA A 24 15.03 -21.62 -17.05
C ALA A 24 15.65 -20.90 -15.83
N VAL A 25 16.02 -19.64 -16.03
CA VAL A 25 16.66 -18.83 -14.98
C VAL A 25 15.61 -18.33 -14.00
N VAL A 26 15.78 -18.63 -12.72
CA VAL A 26 15.06 -17.97 -11.63
C VAL A 26 15.63 -16.56 -11.50
N THR A 27 14.79 -15.56 -11.63
CA THR A 27 15.16 -14.15 -11.69
C THR A 27 14.90 -13.41 -10.39
N GLY A 28 13.86 -13.79 -9.66
CA GLY A 28 13.47 -13.18 -8.38
C GLY A 28 12.87 -14.21 -7.44
N ILE A 29 12.89 -13.88 -6.16
CA ILE A 29 12.27 -14.66 -5.07
C ILE A 29 11.68 -13.66 -4.10
N ALA A 30 10.37 -13.82 -3.81
CA ALA A 30 9.70 -13.11 -2.74
C ALA A 30 9.28 -14.10 -1.65
N VAL A 31 9.51 -13.75 -0.41
CA VAL A 31 9.00 -14.49 0.76
C VAL A 31 7.96 -13.62 1.42
N ASP A 32 6.82 -14.19 1.74
CA ASP A 32 5.78 -13.49 2.47
C ASP A 32 6.30 -13.07 3.86
N PRO A 33 6.28 -11.77 4.19
CA PRO A 33 6.69 -11.31 5.51
C PRO A 33 5.87 -11.91 6.66
N ASN A 34 4.64 -12.36 6.36
CA ASN A 34 3.71 -12.89 7.35
C ASN A 34 3.71 -14.43 7.44
N ASP A 35 4.15 -15.11 6.36
CA ASP A 35 4.24 -16.59 6.30
C ASP A 35 5.52 -17.08 5.61
N PRO A 36 6.51 -17.61 6.32
CA PRO A 36 7.76 -18.08 5.72
C PRO A 36 7.58 -19.31 4.80
N ASN A 37 6.43 -19.98 4.83
CA ASN A 37 6.09 -21.07 3.91
C ASN A 37 5.58 -20.55 2.56
N HIS A 38 5.07 -19.32 2.53
CA HIS A 38 4.57 -18.70 1.31
C HIS A 38 5.71 -18.01 0.56
N VAL A 39 6.05 -18.54 -0.61
CA VAL A 39 7.16 -18.05 -1.43
C VAL A 39 6.76 -17.98 -2.90
N ILE A 40 7.09 -16.86 -3.53
CA ILE A 40 6.98 -16.67 -4.98
C ILE A 40 8.38 -16.80 -5.61
N ALA A 41 8.46 -17.51 -6.71
CA ALA A 41 9.65 -17.55 -7.57
C ALA A 41 9.31 -17.08 -8.98
N THR A 42 10.07 -16.11 -9.50
CA THR A 42 9.91 -15.61 -10.86
C THR A 42 10.93 -16.23 -11.81
N VAL A 43 10.50 -16.42 -13.06
CA VAL A 43 11.31 -17.08 -14.08
C VAL A 43 11.45 -16.19 -15.30
N GLY A 44 12.68 -15.88 -15.65
CA GLY A 44 13.04 -15.03 -16.78
C GLY A 44 13.02 -15.75 -18.15
N GLY A 45 13.46 -15.02 -19.16
CA GLY A 45 13.53 -15.48 -20.53
C GLY A 45 12.22 -15.37 -21.30
N TYR A 46 12.31 -15.26 -22.60
CA TYR A 46 11.16 -15.25 -23.51
C TYR A 46 10.65 -16.65 -23.81
N GLY A 47 9.39 -16.73 -24.18
CA GLY A 47 8.73 -18.00 -24.55
C GLY A 47 8.13 -18.75 -23.37
N ILE A 48 7.60 -19.92 -23.64
CA ILE A 48 6.94 -20.77 -22.64
C ILE A 48 8.01 -21.48 -21.80
N VAL A 49 7.86 -21.43 -20.49
CA VAL A 49 8.66 -22.17 -19.52
C VAL A 49 7.78 -23.23 -18.85
N SER A 50 8.32 -24.43 -18.72
CA SER A 50 7.64 -25.48 -17.98
C SER A 50 7.45 -25.05 -16.50
N GLY A 51 6.25 -25.15 -16.00
CA GLY A 51 5.90 -24.67 -14.66
C GLY A 51 5.48 -23.20 -14.58
N GLY A 52 5.59 -22.44 -15.69
CA GLY A 52 5.17 -21.02 -15.73
C GLY A 52 6.24 -20.02 -15.31
N LYS A 53 5.88 -18.73 -15.36
CA LYS A 53 6.78 -17.61 -15.10
C LYS A 53 6.72 -17.07 -13.67
N VAL A 54 5.59 -17.24 -13.01
CA VAL A 54 5.41 -16.92 -11.61
C VAL A 54 4.91 -18.18 -10.93
N GLN A 55 5.72 -18.72 -10.06
CA GLN A 55 5.43 -19.95 -9.34
C GLN A 55 5.32 -19.66 -7.85
N GLU A 56 4.32 -20.26 -7.23
CA GLU A 56 3.95 -20.06 -5.84
C GLU A 56 4.00 -21.36 -5.07
N THR A 57 4.39 -21.29 -3.83
CA THR A 57 4.30 -22.40 -2.87
C THR A 57 3.86 -21.90 -1.51
N PHE A 58 3.09 -22.72 -0.80
CA PHE A 58 2.70 -22.48 0.60
C PHE A 58 3.34 -23.47 1.58
N ASN A 59 4.33 -24.21 1.12
CA ASN A 59 5.06 -25.17 1.94
C ASN A 59 6.57 -25.15 1.65
N ALA A 60 7.12 -23.94 1.48
CA ALA A 60 8.53 -23.73 1.11
C ALA A 60 9.54 -24.35 2.08
N LEU A 61 9.16 -24.57 3.34
CA LEU A 61 10.02 -25.15 4.37
C LEU A 61 10.05 -26.68 4.31
N ASP A 62 9.21 -27.31 3.53
CA ASP A 62 9.22 -28.74 3.31
C ASP A 62 10.46 -29.17 2.50
N ALA A 63 10.86 -30.41 2.65
CA ALA A 63 11.97 -30.97 1.87
C ALA A 63 11.66 -31.07 0.36
N SER A 64 10.40 -31.08 -0.01
CA SER A 64 9.93 -31.16 -1.40
C SER A 64 8.63 -30.34 -1.53
N PRO A 65 8.72 -29.02 -1.63
CA PRO A 65 7.56 -28.17 -1.77
C PRO A 65 6.80 -28.41 -3.07
N ASP A 66 5.49 -28.22 -3.01
CA ASP A 66 4.64 -28.17 -4.17
C ASP A 66 4.64 -26.75 -4.76
N TRP A 67 4.74 -26.63 -6.09
CA TRP A 67 4.80 -25.35 -6.78
C TRP A 67 3.69 -25.25 -7.82
N ASP A 68 2.87 -24.22 -7.72
CA ASP A 68 1.80 -23.90 -8.65
C ASP A 68 2.15 -22.69 -9.51
N ASN A 69 1.70 -22.71 -10.77
CA ASN A 69 1.84 -21.57 -11.66
C ASN A 69 0.64 -20.64 -11.51
N ILE A 70 0.89 -19.42 -11.05
CA ILE A 70 -0.14 -18.40 -10.86
C ILE A 70 -0.13 -17.33 -11.95
N TRP A 71 0.69 -17.46 -13.01
CA TRP A 71 0.81 -16.46 -14.08
C TRP A 71 -0.20 -16.65 -15.21
N PHE A 72 -1.07 -17.63 -15.13
CA PHE A 72 -2.07 -17.89 -16.17
C PHE A 72 -3.44 -17.37 -15.76
N THR A 73 -3.86 -16.28 -16.41
CA THR A 73 -5.28 -15.96 -16.50
C THR A 73 -5.78 -16.26 -17.89
N SER A 74 -7.03 -16.64 -18.00
CA SER A 74 -7.70 -16.96 -19.27
C SER A 74 -7.74 -15.76 -20.25
N ASN A 75 -7.35 -14.57 -19.83
CA ASN A 75 -7.49 -13.33 -20.58
C ASN A 75 -6.19 -12.70 -21.06
N ASN A 76 -5.03 -13.13 -20.57
CA ASN A 76 -3.76 -12.50 -20.93
C ASN A 76 -2.71 -13.55 -21.29
N ASP A 77 -2.31 -13.63 -22.56
CA ASP A 77 -1.19 -14.47 -23.01
C ASP A 77 0.17 -13.85 -22.60
N LEU A 78 0.31 -13.59 -21.30
CA LEU A 78 1.53 -13.07 -20.69
C LEU A 78 2.56 -14.18 -20.45
N SER A 79 2.20 -15.42 -20.70
CA SER A 79 3.02 -16.62 -20.44
C SER A 79 4.39 -16.60 -21.11
N ARG A 80 4.57 -15.77 -22.13
CA ARG A 80 5.80 -15.65 -22.90
C ARG A 80 6.70 -14.51 -22.49
N MET A 81 6.20 -13.60 -21.65
CA MET A 81 6.93 -12.42 -21.22
C MET A 81 7.88 -12.77 -20.08
N PRO A 82 9.13 -12.27 -20.08
CA PRO A 82 10.01 -12.40 -18.94
C PRO A 82 9.43 -11.74 -17.70
N VAL A 83 9.51 -12.42 -16.57
CA VAL A 83 9.28 -11.85 -15.25
C VAL A 83 10.62 -11.79 -14.53
N TYR A 84 10.94 -10.65 -13.95
CA TYR A 84 12.27 -10.39 -13.42
C TYR A 84 12.33 -10.43 -11.90
N ASP A 85 11.27 -9.95 -11.24
CA ASP A 85 11.23 -9.87 -9.81
C ASP A 85 9.79 -9.91 -9.28
N ALA A 86 9.61 -10.14 -7.98
CA ALA A 86 8.30 -10.15 -7.32
C ALA A 86 8.38 -9.58 -5.91
N ILE A 87 7.24 -9.08 -5.44
CA ILE A 87 6.99 -8.69 -4.05
C ILE A 87 5.66 -9.31 -3.63
N ILE A 88 5.59 -9.85 -2.42
CA ILE A 88 4.35 -10.11 -1.71
C ILE A 88 4.16 -8.93 -0.76
N ASP A 89 3.03 -8.24 -0.87
CA ASP A 89 2.78 -7.02 -0.10
C ASP A 89 2.70 -7.31 1.40
N GLN A 90 3.57 -6.69 2.18
CA GLN A 90 3.61 -6.84 3.63
C GLN A 90 2.33 -6.35 4.33
N GLY A 91 1.60 -5.42 3.69
CA GLY A 91 0.35 -4.86 4.20
C GLY A 91 -0.86 -5.78 4.02
N ASP A 92 -0.72 -6.83 3.21
CA ASP A 92 -1.78 -7.82 3.00
C ASP A 92 -1.53 -9.09 3.84
N PRO A 93 -2.21 -9.27 4.97
CA PRO A 93 -2.01 -10.44 5.83
C PRO A 93 -2.47 -11.75 5.19
N THR A 94 -3.16 -11.70 4.05
CA THR A 94 -3.59 -12.89 3.31
C THR A 94 -2.54 -13.38 2.32
N GLY A 95 -1.55 -12.55 1.98
CA GLY A 95 -0.52 -12.83 1.00
C GLY A 95 -1.02 -12.85 -0.45
N ASN A 96 -2.28 -12.46 -0.69
CA ASN A 96 -2.89 -12.49 -2.02
C ASN A 96 -2.48 -11.32 -2.92
N THR A 97 -1.96 -10.24 -2.33
CA THR A 97 -1.46 -9.07 -3.06
C THR A 97 -0.01 -9.30 -3.45
N ILE A 98 0.20 -9.53 -4.74
CA ILE A 98 1.51 -9.82 -5.33
C ILE A 98 1.76 -8.84 -6.48
N LEU A 99 2.95 -8.27 -6.52
CA LEU A 99 3.42 -7.44 -7.63
C LEU A 99 4.58 -8.14 -8.32
N VAL A 100 4.63 -8.05 -9.65
CA VAL A 100 5.73 -8.60 -10.44
C VAL A 100 6.30 -7.56 -11.41
N GLY A 101 7.62 -7.49 -11.45
CA GLY A 101 8.38 -6.71 -12.43
C GLY A 101 8.60 -7.49 -13.69
N THR A 102 8.21 -6.93 -14.82
CA THR A 102 8.22 -7.61 -16.12
C THR A 102 8.93 -6.80 -17.20
N GLU A 103 9.02 -7.36 -18.41
CA GLU A 103 9.48 -6.65 -19.62
C GLU A 103 8.60 -5.43 -19.96
N HIS A 104 7.35 -5.39 -19.51
CA HIS A 104 6.37 -4.34 -19.83
C HIS A 104 5.86 -3.62 -18.59
N GLY A 105 6.74 -3.42 -17.61
CA GLY A 105 6.41 -2.70 -16.37
C GLY A 105 5.97 -3.64 -15.26
N ILE A 106 5.08 -3.16 -14.41
CA ILE A 106 4.60 -3.84 -13.21
C ILE A 106 3.20 -4.40 -13.46
N TRP A 107 3.00 -5.60 -13.01
CA TRP A 107 1.68 -6.25 -12.94
C TRP A 107 1.37 -6.62 -11.52
N GLN A 108 0.09 -6.55 -11.16
CA GLN A 108 -0.41 -6.83 -9.83
C GLN A 108 -1.54 -7.84 -9.87
N THR A 109 -1.58 -8.69 -8.86
CA THR A 109 -2.77 -9.43 -8.44
C THR A 109 -3.14 -9.04 -7.02
N ILE A 110 -4.43 -9.13 -6.67
CA ILE A 110 -4.95 -8.96 -5.32
C ILE A 110 -5.77 -10.19 -4.87
N ASP A 111 -5.76 -11.23 -5.66
CA ASP A 111 -6.55 -12.45 -5.49
C ASP A 111 -5.70 -13.73 -5.63
N GLY A 112 -4.40 -13.65 -5.30
CA GLY A 112 -3.50 -14.80 -5.33
C GLY A 112 -3.21 -15.31 -6.74
N GLY A 113 -3.25 -14.43 -7.76
CA GLY A 113 -2.91 -14.78 -9.13
C GLY A 113 -4.08 -15.24 -9.99
N GLU A 114 -5.33 -15.20 -9.48
CA GLU A 114 -6.51 -15.51 -10.31
C GLU A 114 -6.70 -14.46 -11.42
N ASN A 115 -6.45 -13.19 -11.09
CA ASN A 115 -6.51 -12.09 -12.05
C ASN A 115 -5.28 -11.18 -11.91
N TRP A 116 -4.75 -10.72 -13.05
CA TRP A 116 -3.62 -9.81 -13.11
C TRP A 116 -3.99 -8.52 -13.82
N THR A 117 -3.59 -7.39 -13.25
CA THR A 117 -3.80 -6.05 -13.80
C THR A 117 -2.46 -5.32 -13.96
N VAL A 118 -2.41 -4.38 -14.91
CA VAL A 118 -1.23 -3.52 -15.10
C VAL A 118 -1.20 -2.41 -14.06
N GLU A 119 -0.04 -2.19 -13.45
CA GLU A 119 0.17 -1.17 -12.43
C GLU A 119 1.29 -0.21 -12.86
N ASN A 120 1.13 0.41 -14.03
CA ASN A 120 2.14 1.29 -14.63
C ASN A 120 1.87 2.79 -14.40
N LEU A 121 0.85 3.15 -13.62
CA LEU A 121 0.50 4.56 -13.38
C LEU A 121 1.67 5.34 -12.75
N GLY A 122 1.99 6.49 -13.35
CA GLY A 122 3.17 7.28 -12.95
C GLY A 122 4.48 6.89 -13.65
N MET A 123 4.59 5.67 -14.15
CA MET A 123 5.70 5.25 -15.03
C MET A 123 5.43 5.63 -16.49
N VAL A 124 4.17 5.67 -16.87
CA VAL A 124 3.65 6.06 -18.19
C VAL A 124 2.46 7.00 -18.06
N ALA A 125 2.00 7.57 -19.16
CA ALA A 125 0.91 8.56 -19.15
C ALA A 125 -0.44 7.92 -18.83
N ASN A 126 -0.69 6.68 -19.35
CA ASN A 126 -1.88 5.90 -19.05
C ASN A 126 -1.47 4.57 -18.43
N ALA A 127 -2.24 4.09 -17.47
CA ALA A 127 -1.90 2.87 -16.73
C ALA A 127 -1.72 1.63 -17.63
N ASP A 128 -2.49 1.54 -18.72
CA ASP A 128 -2.44 0.44 -19.69
C ASP A 128 -1.30 0.54 -20.72
N ASP A 129 -0.57 1.67 -20.74
CA ASP A 129 0.57 1.82 -21.63
C ASP A 129 1.73 0.91 -21.22
N VAL A 130 2.51 0.47 -22.20
CA VAL A 130 3.72 -0.33 -21.96
C VAL A 130 4.79 0.53 -21.29
N ALA A 131 5.19 0.15 -20.10
CA ALA A 131 6.29 0.77 -19.40
C ALA A 131 7.65 0.14 -19.75
N SER A 132 8.72 0.76 -19.27
CA SER A 132 10.06 0.17 -19.36
C SER A 132 10.17 -1.12 -18.54
N PRO A 133 11.04 -2.06 -18.92
CA PRO A 133 11.29 -3.24 -18.11
C PRO A 133 11.65 -2.89 -16.67
N VAL A 134 11.08 -3.63 -15.73
CA VAL A 134 11.33 -3.51 -14.30
C VAL A 134 12.12 -4.73 -13.85
N PHE A 135 13.38 -4.54 -13.49
CA PHE A 135 14.31 -5.61 -13.19
C PHE A 135 14.41 -5.97 -11.72
N SER A 136 14.08 -5.03 -10.85
CA SER A 136 14.15 -5.23 -9.41
C SER A 136 13.10 -4.40 -8.70
N MET A 137 12.49 -4.99 -7.70
CA MET A 137 11.53 -4.32 -6.82
C MET A 137 11.86 -4.66 -5.37
N GLU A 138 11.70 -3.66 -4.52
CA GLU A 138 11.88 -3.81 -3.08
C GLU A 138 10.79 -3.07 -2.34
N GLN A 139 10.26 -3.67 -1.30
CA GLN A 139 9.34 -3.01 -0.38
C GLN A 139 10.06 -2.68 0.93
N GLN A 140 9.85 -1.47 1.44
CA GLN A 140 10.36 -1.11 2.76
C GLN A 140 9.51 -1.79 3.84
N TRP A 141 10.06 -2.82 4.44
CA TRP A 141 9.35 -3.70 5.38
C TRP A 141 9.55 -3.33 6.87
N HIS A 142 10.52 -2.48 7.19
CA HIS A 142 10.70 -2.03 8.58
C HIS A 142 9.53 -1.19 9.05
N MET A 143 9.01 -1.51 10.22
CA MET A 143 7.92 -0.78 10.84
C MET A 143 8.43 0.42 11.65
N PRO A 144 7.69 1.55 11.69
CA PRO A 144 8.05 2.72 12.52
C PRO A 144 8.15 2.40 14.00
N MET A 145 7.42 1.41 14.50
CA MET A 145 7.47 0.96 15.90
C MET A 145 8.79 0.28 16.28
N GLU A 146 9.43 -0.36 15.31
CA GLU A 146 10.72 -1.04 15.51
C GLU A 146 11.88 -0.08 15.26
N TRP A 147 11.72 0.84 14.31
CA TRP A 147 12.72 1.79 13.87
C TRP A 147 12.07 3.17 13.73
N SER A 148 12.18 3.99 14.78
CA SER A 148 11.48 5.29 14.88
C SER A 148 11.83 6.29 13.76
N GLU A 149 12.87 6.04 12.98
CA GLU A 149 13.28 6.89 11.85
C GLU A 149 12.66 6.46 10.52
N VAL A 150 11.99 5.29 10.46
CA VAL A 150 11.32 4.81 9.26
C VAL A 150 9.97 5.50 9.12
N THR A 151 9.82 6.26 8.05
CA THR A 151 8.57 7.00 7.73
C THR A 151 7.90 6.52 6.45
N ASN A 152 8.49 5.53 5.78
CA ASN A 152 8.08 5.03 4.47
C ASN A 152 7.87 3.51 4.46
N SER A 153 7.49 2.92 5.58
CA SER A 153 7.11 1.50 5.67
C SER A 153 6.05 1.17 4.63
N GLY A 154 6.22 0.07 3.89
CA GLY A 154 5.34 -0.32 2.81
C GLY A 154 5.61 0.36 1.46
N ALA A 155 6.42 1.43 1.40
CA ALA A 155 6.80 2.02 0.12
C ALA A 155 7.52 1.02 -0.78
N ILE A 156 7.10 0.93 -2.05
CA ILE A 156 7.71 0.07 -3.04
C ILE A 156 8.61 0.88 -3.95
N TYR A 157 9.79 0.35 -4.21
CA TYR A 157 10.77 0.91 -5.13
C TYR A 157 10.95 -0.03 -6.32
N ALA A 158 10.87 0.50 -7.54
CA ALA A 158 11.01 -0.25 -8.77
C ALA A 158 12.19 0.26 -9.59
N GLY A 159 13.20 -0.58 -9.80
CA GLY A 159 14.36 -0.32 -10.65
C GLY A 159 14.06 -0.68 -12.10
N THR A 160 14.15 0.31 -13.00
CA THR A 160 13.77 0.15 -14.41
C THR A 160 14.97 0.19 -15.37
N HIS A 161 14.80 -0.39 -16.54
CA HIS A 161 15.79 -0.29 -17.61
C HIS A 161 15.76 1.09 -18.27
N GLY A 162 16.73 1.92 -17.91
CA GLY A 162 16.99 3.21 -18.56
C GLY A 162 16.10 4.39 -18.14
N ARG A 163 15.16 4.21 -17.22
CA ARG A 163 14.30 5.30 -16.70
C ARG A 163 14.49 5.59 -15.23
N GLY A 164 15.48 4.98 -14.58
CA GLY A 164 15.81 5.19 -13.18
C GLY A 164 14.96 4.35 -12.23
N ILE A 165 14.70 4.89 -11.06
CA ILE A 165 13.95 4.22 -9.99
C ILE A 165 12.64 4.98 -9.78
N PHE A 166 11.55 4.25 -9.73
CA PHE A 166 10.24 4.76 -9.36
C PHE A 166 9.90 4.35 -7.92
N ARG A 167 9.11 5.16 -7.23
CA ARG A 167 8.59 4.87 -5.91
C ARG A 167 7.07 4.95 -5.93
N SER A 168 6.41 3.96 -5.35
CA SER A 168 4.99 3.99 -5.03
C SER A 168 4.80 4.06 -3.52
N ASP A 169 3.97 4.99 -3.09
CA ASP A 169 3.54 5.13 -1.70
C ASP A 169 2.13 4.52 -1.48
N THR A 170 1.54 3.88 -2.49
CA THR A 170 0.19 3.28 -2.43
C THR A 170 0.16 2.10 -1.44
N TYR A 171 1.28 1.40 -1.30
CA TYR A 171 1.49 0.26 -0.42
C TYR A 171 2.20 0.66 0.88
N LEU A 172 2.25 1.96 1.18
CA LEU A 172 2.63 2.35 2.52
C LEU A 172 1.74 1.55 3.45
N GLY A 173 2.37 0.76 4.31
CA GLY A 173 1.71 0.20 5.47
C GLY A 173 1.17 1.36 6.30
N THR A 174 0.14 2.01 5.79
CA THR A 174 -0.86 2.47 6.70
C THR A 174 -1.16 1.21 7.49
N GLU A 175 -0.89 1.22 8.81
CA GLU A 175 -1.91 0.64 9.63
C GLU A 175 -3.18 1.22 8.99
N GLU A 176 -3.86 0.48 8.13
CA GLU A 176 -5.28 0.49 8.23
C GLU A 176 -5.45 0.10 9.70
N LEU A 177 -5.49 1.12 10.53
CA LEU A 177 -6.39 1.06 11.65
C LEU A 177 -7.63 0.51 10.98
N THR A 178 -7.80 -0.81 11.13
CA THR A 178 -9.01 -1.48 10.74
C THR A 178 -10.07 -0.65 11.39
N LEU A 179 -10.63 0.28 10.62
CA LEU A 179 -11.79 1.08 10.98
C LEU A 179 -13.01 0.18 11.21
N GLU A 180 -12.83 -1.12 11.22
CA GLU A 180 -13.76 -2.07 11.79
C GLU A 180 -13.79 -2.05 13.33
N ALA A 181 -12.76 -1.53 14.01
CA ALA A 181 -12.76 -1.49 15.48
C ALA A 181 -13.27 -0.16 16.03
N ALA A 182 -13.43 0.84 15.22
CA ALA A 182 -14.15 2.04 15.57
C ALA A 182 -14.60 2.69 14.26
N VAL A 183 -15.71 2.27 13.76
CA VAL A 183 -16.68 3.28 13.35
C VAL A 183 -17.02 4.01 14.65
N ASP A 184 -16.05 4.73 15.20
CA ASP A 184 -16.35 5.80 16.12
C ASP A 184 -17.18 6.76 15.26
N GLN A 185 -18.48 6.77 15.48
CA GLN A 185 -19.45 7.56 14.74
C GLN A 185 -19.24 9.07 14.94
N ARG A 186 -18.05 9.45 15.35
CA ARG A 186 -17.60 10.81 15.62
C ARG A 186 -16.98 11.49 14.41
N ASN A 187 -17.42 11.13 13.20
CA ASN A 187 -16.93 11.75 11.98
C ASN A 187 -17.22 13.25 11.95
N LEU A 188 -16.17 14.04 11.87
CA LEU A 188 -16.27 15.48 11.67
C LEU A 188 -16.52 15.76 10.18
N LEU A 189 -17.70 16.28 9.86
CA LEU A 189 -18.07 16.69 8.51
C LEU A 189 -18.17 18.21 8.43
N VAL A 190 -17.56 18.81 7.42
CA VAL A 190 -17.63 20.26 7.16
C VAL A 190 -18.24 20.50 5.79
N TYR A 191 -19.33 21.25 5.77
CA TYR A 191 -20.04 21.57 4.52
C TYR A 191 -20.67 22.96 4.54
N PRO A 192 -20.82 23.62 3.37
CA PRO A 192 -20.30 23.21 2.09
C PRO A 192 -18.78 23.21 2.04
N ASN A 193 -18.19 22.29 1.26
CA ASN A 193 -16.75 22.25 1.00
C ASN A 193 -16.52 21.94 -0.49
N PRO A 194 -16.06 22.87 -1.32
CA PRO A 194 -15.58 24.23 -0.97
C PRO A 194 -16.66 25.15 -0.38
N ALA A 195 -16.22 26.06 0.51
CA ALA A 195 -17.04 27.11 1.07
C ALA A 195 -17.13 28.29 0.07
N GLU A 196 -18.35 28.57 -0.38
CA GLU A 196 -18.64 29.67 -1.32
C GLU A 196 -19.53 30.76 -0.68
N GLY A 197 -19.73 30.72 0.62
CA GLY A 197 -20.60 31.63 1.38
C GLY A 197 -19.96 32.12 2.67
N GLU A 198 -20.76 32.82 3.48
CA GLU A 198 -20.29 33.40 4.75
C GLU A 198 -20.02 32.34 5.82
N ASP A 199 -20.74 31.23 5.80
CA ASP A 199 -20.69 30.23 6.86
C ASP A 199 -20.49 28.80 6.33
N VAL A 200 -19.85 27.98 7.13
CA VAL A 200 -19.85 26.51 6.99
C VAL A 200 -20.40 25.85 8.23
N THR A 201 -20.99 24.70 8.04
CA THR A 201 -21.51 23.86 9.12
C THR A 201 -20.49 22.76 9.42
N VAL A 202 -20.10 22.66 10.67
CA VAL A 202 -19.31 21.54 11.21
C VAL A 202 -20.28 20.59 11.90
N LYS A 203 -20.47 19.41 11.36
CA LYS A 203 -21.35 18.36 11.91
C LYS A 203 -20.48 17.31 12.60
N PHE A 204 -20.89 16.94 13.78
CA PHE A 204 -20.27 15.92 14.60
C PHE A 204 -21.07 14.62 14.55
N GLY A 205 -20.40 13.50 14.63
CA GLY A 205 -21.02 12.21 14.87
C GLY A 205 -21.53 12.06 16.30
N GLU A 206 -21.85 10.86 16.71
CA GLU A 206 -22.33 10.59 18.06
C GLU A 206 -21.20 10.74 19.10
N GLY A 207 -21.57 11.16 20.31
CA GLY A 207 -20.65 11.24 21.45
C GLY A 207 -20.01 12.61 21.69
N TRP A 208 -20.22 13.58 20.81
CA TRP A 208 -19.81 14.97 21.01
C TRP A 208 -20.93 15.75 21.74
N SER A 209 -20.57 16.52 22.77
CA SER A 209 -21.51 17.33 23.52
C SER A 209 -21.16 18.82 23.55
N GLN A 210 -19.90 19.14 23.79
CA GLN A 210 -19.39 20.52 23.84
C GLN A 210 -18.00 20.64 23.22
N PRO A 211 -17.83 20.31 21.91
CA PRO A 211 -16.54 20.37 21.27
C PRO A 211 -16.01 21.81 21.19
N ASN A 212 -14.72 21.96 21.43
CA ASN A 212 -13.99 23.17 21.08
C ASN A 212 -13.58 23.06 19.62
N VAL A 213 -14.13 23.92 18.76
CA VAL A 213 -13.85 23.92 17.31
C VAL A 213 -12.92 25.06 16.98
N VAL A 214 -11.78 24.73 16.37
CA VAL A 214 -10.77 25.70 15.94
C VAL A 214 -10.47 25.53 14.46
N LEU A 215 -10.43 26.67 13.75
CA LEU A 215 -9.98 26.73 12.36
C LEU A 215 -8.55 27.26 12.30
N TYR A 216 -7.68 26.52 11.63
CA TYR A 216 -6.27 26.88 11.45
C TYR A 216 -5.95 27.19 9.99
N ASP A 217 -5.03 28.13 9.77
CA ASP A 217 -4.39 28.31 8.48
C ASP A 217 -3.31 27.24 8.24
N LEU A 218 -2.73 27.18 7.03
CA LEU A 218 -1.68 26.21 6.66
C LEU A 218 -0.37 26.35 7.47
N ASN A 219 -0.20 27.46 8.20
CA ASN A 219 0.95 27.66 9.08
C ASN A 219 0.67 27.20 10.53
N GLY A 220 -0.51 26.58 10.77
CA GLY A 220 -0.93 26.14 12.09
C GLY A 220 -1.37 27.27 13.01
N ARG A 221 -1.62 28.46 12.47
CA ARG A 221 -2.11 29.58 13.27
C ARG A 221 -3.65 29.55 13.35
N PRO A 222 -4.25 29.61 14.56
CA PRO A 222 -5.69 29.65 14.71
C PRO A 222 -6.26 30.95 14.14
N VAL A 223 -7.22 30.85 13.24
CA VAL A 223 -7.91 31.99 12.61
C VAL A 223 -9.33 32.17 13.12
N ARG A 224 -9.95 31.12 13.63
CA ARG A 224 -11.28 31.13 14.26
C ARG A 224 -11.33 30.09 15.38
N SER A 225 -12.13 30.38 16.38
CA SER A 225 -12.46 29.41 17.45
C SER A 225 -13.91 29.62 17.88
N VAL A 226 -14.63 28.51 18.01
CA VAL A 226 -15.98 28.47 18.52
C VAL A 226 -16.07 27.41 19.62
N ASN A 227 -16.31 27.83 20.85
CA ASN A 227 -16.64 26.92 21.93
C ASN A 227 -18.13 26.57 21.80
N GLY A 228 -18.38 25.39 21.21
CA GLY A 228 -19.73 25.04 20.78
C GLY A 228 -20.52 24.31 21.84
N GLN A 229 -21.64 24.88 22.26
CA GLN A 229 -22.77 24.00 22.50
C GLN A 229 -23.22 23.48 21.14
N ALA A 230 -22.99 22.20 20.88
CA ALA A 230 -23.57 21.57 19.70
C ALA A 230 -25.08 21.82 19.73
N THR A 231 -25.60 22.46 18.70
CA THR A 231 -27.04 22.63 18.55
C THR A 231 -27.74 21.27 18.58
N ALA A 232 -29.01 21.21 18.88
CA ALA A 232 -29.82 20.00 18.79
C ALA A 232 -29.65 19.39 17.38
N GLY A 233 -28.78 18.37 17.27
CA GLY A 233 -28.35 17.77 15.98
C GLY A 233 -26.84 17.69 15.78
N GLY A 234 -26.01 18.01 16.79
CA GLY A 234 -24.55 17.82 16.72
C GLY A 234 -23.87 18.69 15.68
N GLN A 235 -24.20 19.99 15.58
CA GLN A 235 -23.65 20.90 14.58
C GLN A 235 -23.20 22.23 15.21
N VAL A 236 -22.08 22.76 14.66
CA VAL A 236 -21.60 24.10 14.96
C VAL A 236 -21.43 24.87 13.66
N ARG A 237 -21.76 26.15 13.65
CA ARG A 237 -21.56 27.03 12.49
C ARG A 237 -20.29 27.84 12.66
N LEU A 238 -19.46 27.87 11.62
CA LEU A 238 -18.23 28.68 11.53
C LEU A 238 -18.38 29.71 10.41
N THR A 239 -18.15 30.99 10.74
CA THR A 239 -18.09 32.06 9.72
C THR A 239 -16.73 32.06 9.06
N VAL A 240 -16.72 31.99 7.74
CA VAL A 240 -15.51 31.90 6.88
C VAL A 240 -15.49 32.94 5.76
N GLY A 241 -16.58 33.72 5.59
CA GLY A 241 -16.74 34.64 4.46
C GLY A 241 -15.75 35.82 4.43
N ASP A 242 -15.12 36.13 5.54
CA ASP A 242 -14.07 37.17 5.65
C ASP A 242 -12.63 36.61 5.56
N LEU A 243 -12.49 35.29 5.37
CA LEU A 243 -11.20 34.66 5.21
C LEU A 243 -10.70 34.78 3.77
N ALA A 244 -9.38 34.84 3.62
CA ALA A 244 -8.78 34.78 2.30
C ALA A 244 -9.04 33.43 1.63
N PRO A 245 -9.24 33.37 0.30
CA PRO A 245 -9.32 32.11 -0.41
C PRO A 245 -8.10 31.24 -0.12
N GLY A 246 -8.34 29.97 0.20
CA GLY A 246 -7.26 29.07 0.59
C GLY A 246 -7.75 27.78 1.24
N VAL A 247 -6.78 26.98 1.69
CA VAL A 247 -7.01 25.74 2.42
C VAL A 247 -6.84 26.00 3.91
N TYR A 248 -7.78 25.49 4.71
CA TYR A 248 -7.78 25.59 6.16
C TYR A 248 -8.05 24.22 6.78
N LEU A 249 -7.65 24.06 8.05
CA LEU A 249 -7.90 22.85 8.83
C LEU A 249 -8.88 23.19 9.96
N VAL A 250 -10.01 22.51 9.99
CA VAL A 250 -10.96 22.54 11.12
C VAL A 250 -10.57 21.43 12.07
N THR A 251 -10.38 21.74 13.35
CA THR A 251 -10.22 20.74 14.40
C THR A 251 -11.37 20.85 15.39
N ALA A 252 -11.79 19.73 15.92
CA ALA A 252 -12.72 19.66 17.05
C ALA A 252 -12.05 18.87 18.18
N GLU A 253 -12.13 19.38 19.39
CA GLU A 253 -11.55 18.74 20.58
C GLU A 253 -12.58 18.68 21.71
N GLU A 254 -12.71 17.52 22.33
CA GLU A 254 -13.49 17.31 23.54
C GLU A 254 -12.93 16.15 24.36
N ASN A 255 -12.69 16.37 25.65
CA ASN A 255 -12.20 15.35 26.59
C ASN A 255 -10.92 14.61 26.14
N GLY A 256 -10.01 15.34 25.45
CA GLY A 256 -8.76 14.77 24.91
C GLY A 256 -8.91 14.00 23.60
N HIS A 257 -10.13 13.90 23.04
CA HIS A 257 -10.38 13.41 21.71
C HIS A 257 -10.29 14.58 20.72
N VAL A 258 -9.53 14.39 19.61
CA VAL A 258 -9.33 15.42 18.58
C VAL A 258 -9.64 14.82 17.22
N GLU A 259 -10.49 15.50 16.46
CA GLU A 259 -10.72 15.20 15.05
C GLU A 259 -10.45 16.42 14.18
N SER A 260 -10.14 16.17 12.91
CA SER A 260 -9.86 17.24 11.97
C SER A 260 -10.45 16.99 10.59
N ALA A 261 -10.81 18.09 9.92
CA ALA A 261 -11.30 18.07 8.55
C ALA A 261 -10.71 19.24 7.76
N ARG A 262 -10.39 19.02 6.49
CA ARG A 262 -9.91 20.06 5.59
C ARG A 262 -11.08 20.80 4.95
N ILE A 263 -10.99 22.13 4.87
CA ILE A 263 -11.92 23.00 4.17
C ILE A 263 -11.20 23.86 3.15
N ILE A 264 -11.84 24.10 2.02
CA ILE A 264 -11.40 25.02 0.97
C ILE A 264 -12.34 26.23 0.99
N VAL A 265 -11.80 27.44 1.20
CA VAL A 265 -12.53 28.71 1.10
C VAL A 265 -12.23 29.29 -0.28
N ARG A 266 -13.28 29.76 -1.01
CA ARG A 266 -13.17 30.37 -2.33
C ARG A 266 -13.50 31.86 -2.32
#